data_47fbb34140946a66ab7a1f806eea5a99
#
_entry.id   47fbb34140946a66ab7a1f806eea5a99
#
_cell.length_a   1.000
_cell.length_b   1.000
_cell.length_c   1.000
_cell.angle_alpha   90.00
_cell.angle_beta   90.00
_cell.angle_gamma   90.00
#
_symmetry.space_group_name_H-M   'P 1'
#
loop_
_entity.id
_entity.type
_entity.pdbx_description
1 polymer ?
#
loop_
_entity_poly.entity_id
_entity_poly.type
_entity_poly.pdbx_seq_one_letter_code
_entity_poly.pdbx_strand_id
1 'polypeptide(L)'
;EKIRIRLVSDTLSTLQNDFKIKIDDIRKRIDVDVKRMNGVTEATAKETVSIFVQIPSPYIGQIECAVNTETVEIHSLECDSIELDVKTSHVTLDDISGTVEINCNLDMEVLCSSLNGEVDINQISATSRIHIPENTVFTAVTKGIGTSISYEKDGQQTDRFDTSDSENIIELNGIKSELVIYTGKERG
;
A
#
# COMPACT_ATOMS: atom_id res chain seq x y z
N GLU A 1 23.55 7.75 -0.46
CA GLU A 1 22.95 6.92 0.60
C GLU A 1 22.71 5.51 0.06
N LYS A 2 22.54 4.52 0.97
CA LYS A 2 22.37 3.10 0.59
C LYS A 2 21.05 2.60 1.10
N ILE A 3 20.43 1.70 0.33
CA ILE A 3 19.26 0.93 0.79
C ILE A 3 19.68 0.07 1.97
N ARG A 4 18.87 0.05 3.01
CA ARG A 4 19.08 -0.76 4.21
C ARG A 4 17.83 -1.57 4.51
N ILE A 5 17.99 -2.83 4.83
CA ILE A 5 16.90 -3.71 5.27
C ILE A 5 17.24 -4.25 6.64
N ARG A 6 16.26 -4.21 7.53
CA ARG A 6 16.36 -4.74 8.88
C ARG A 6 15.11 -5.55 9.21
N LEU A 7 15.32 -6.77 9.68
CA LEU A 7 14.29 -7.57 10.30
C LEU A 7 14.36 -7.42 11.82
N VAL A 8 13.22 -7.33 12.45
CA VAL A 8 13.08 -7.24 13.92
C VAL A 8 12.03 -8.24 14.37
N SER A 9 12.30 -8.93 15.45
CA SER A 9 11.34 -9.80 16.15
C SER A 9 11.64 -9.79 17.64
N ASP A 10 10.61 -9.72 18.44
CA ASP A 10 10.73 -9.80 19.90
C ASP A 10 10.77 -11.25 20.42
N THR A 11 10.45 -12.20 19.55
CA THR A 11 10.31 -13.62 19.91
C THR A 11 11.34 -14.54 19.27
N LEU A 12 11.78 -14.24 18.03
CA LEU A 12 12.74 -15.03 17.30
C LEU A 12 14.18 -14.53 17.53
N SER A 13 15.02 -15.36 18.08
CA SER A 13 16.41 -15.00 18.45
C SER A 13 17.44 -15.26 17.33
N THR A 14 17.05 -15.93 16.25
CA THR A 14 17.96 -16.42 15.19
C THR A 14 17.55 -15.94 13.80
N LEU A 15 17.07 -14.72 13.67
CA LEU A 15 16.55 -14.15 12.42
C LEU A 15 17.49 -14.32 11.22
N GLN A 16 18.80 -14.25 11.42
CA GLN A 16 19.80 -14.44 10.37
C GLN A 16 19.85 -15.87 9.81
N ASN A 17 19.36 -16.85 10.58
CA ASN A 17 19.27 -18.24 10.15
C ASN A 17 17.87 -18.58 9.63
N ASP A 18 16.87 -17.82 10.09
CA ASP A 18 15.44 -18.05 9.84
C ASP A 18 14.97 -17.38 8.56
N PHE A 19 15.70 -16.35 8.10
CA PHE A 19 15.35 -15.56 6.92
C PHE A 19 16.56 -15.31 6.02
N LYS A 20 16.31 -15.31 4.72
CA LYS A 20 17.27 -14.88 3.69
C LYS A 20 16.75 -13.62 3.03
N ILE A 21 17.56 -12.57 3.05
CA ILE A 21 17.28 -11.32 2.36
C ILE A 21 18.08 -11.26 1.07
N LYS A 22 17.43 -10.88 -0.02
CA LYS A 22 18.03 -10.57 -1.30
C LYS A 22 17.59 -9.17 -1.70
N ILE A 23 18.52 -8.37 -2.16
CA ILE A 23 18.28 -7.04 -2.71
C ILE A 23 18.89 -7.02 -4.10
N ASP A 24 18.08 -6.71 -5.07
CA ASP A 24 18.54 -6.42 -6.43
C ASP A 24 18.21 -4.95 -6.74
N ASP A 25 19.23 -4.16 -7.04
CA ASP A 25 19.10 -2.79 -7.53
C ASP A 25 19.60 -2.78 -8.98
N ILE A 26 18.67 -2.95 -9.92
CA ILE A 26 18.97 -3.11 -11.33
C ILE A 26 18.18 -2.10 -12.14
N ARG A 27 18.87 -1.21 -12.87
CA ARG A 27 18.25 -0.29 -13.82
C ARG A 27 17.19 0.63 -13.21
N LYS A 28 17.47 1.20 -12.04
CA LYS A 28 16.53 2.06 -11.30
C LYS A 28 15.27 1.33 -10.76
N ARG A 29 15.38 0.06 -10.50
CA ARG A 29 14.36 -0.73 -9.84
C ARG A 29 14.98 -1.44 -8.65
N ILE A 30 14.31 -1.34 -7.52
CA ILE A 30 14.69 -2.03 -6.29
C ILE A 30 13.74 -3.21 -6.11
N ASP A 31 14.30 -4.41 -6.10
CA ASP A 31 13.60 -5.62 -5.69
C ASP A 31 14.11 -6.06 -4.32
N VAL A 32 13.19 -6.24 -3.39
CA VAL A 32 13.49 -6.77 -2.06
C VAL A 32 12.74 -8.09 -1.88
N ASP A 33 13.49 -9.16 -1.74
CA ASP A 33 12.93 -10.49 -1.45
C ASP A 33 13.36 -10.92 -0.04
N VAL A 34 12.39 -11.19 0.83
CA VAL A 34 12.61 -11.72 2.18
C VAL A 34 12.00 -13.10 2.27
N LYS A 35 12.83 -14.11 2.22
CA LYS A 35 12.43 -15.51 2.18
C LYS A 35 12.59 -16.18 3.54
N ARG A 36 11.51 -16.80 4.03
CA ARG A 36 11.57 -17.70 5.16
C ARG A 36 12.40 -18.94 4.84
N MET A 37 13.20 -19.35 5.81
CA MET A 37 13.92 -20.62 5.79
C MET A 37 13.16 -21.67 6.60
N ASN A 38 13.64 -22.90 6.58
CA ASN A 38 13.06 -24.00 7.33
C ASN A 38 13.08 -23.73 8.85
N GLY A 39 11.98 -24.02 9.52
CA GLY A 39 11.86 -23.87 10.99
C GLY A 39 10.91 -22.75 11.44
N VAL A 40 10.64 -21.76 10.59
CA VAL A 40 9.67 -20.70 10.91
C VAL A 40 8.40 -20.90 10.08
N THR A 41 7.26 -20.96 10.75
CA THR A 41 5.96 -21.04 10.05
C THR A 41 5.55 -19.68 9.49
N GLU A 42 4.65 -19.67 8.52
CA GLU A 42 4.12 -18.42 7.96
C GLU A 42 3.37 -17.60 9.03
N ALA A 43 2.54 -18.26 9.83
CA ALA A 43 1.82 -17.62 10.91
C ALA A 43 2.79 -16.95 11.91
N THR A 44 3.80 -17.68 12.37
CA THR A 44 4.80 -17.13 13.29
C THR A 44 5.53 -15.94 12.68
N ALA A 45 5.94 -16.02 11.41
CA ALA A 45 6.62 -14.91 10.75
C ALA A 45 5.71 -13.68 10.64
N LYS A 46 4.47 -13.87 10.21
CA LYS A 46 3.48 -12.79 10.05
C LYS A 46 3.16 -12.09 11.37
N GLU A 47 3.05 -12.84 12.46
CA GLU A 47 2.71 -12.31 13.78
C GLU A 47 3.88 -11.65 14.53
N THR A 48 5.11 -12.05 14.24
CA THR A 48 6.25 -11.71 15.12
C THR A 48 7.41 -11.01 14.44
N VAL A 49 7.41 -10.88 13.10
CA VAL A 49 8.53 -10.27 12.37
C VAL A 49 8.11 -9.01 11.66
N SER A 50 8.81 -7.93 11.96
CA SER A 50 8.72 -6.67 11.22
C SER A 50 9.89 -6.54 10.25
N ILE A 51 9.60 -6.08 9.04
CA ILE A 51 10.58 -5.81 8.00
C ILE A 51 10.64 -4.29 7.79
N PHE A 52 11.82 -3.72 8.01
CA PHE A 52 12.08 -2.30 7.76
C PHE A 52 12.96 -2.14 6.55
N VAL A 53 12.49 -1.37 5.58
CA VAL A 53 13.23 -1.04 4.36
C VAL A 53 13.45 0.47 4.34
N GLN A 54 14.70 0.89 4.37
CA GLN A 54 15.07 2.30 4.23
C GLN A 54 15.59 2.54 2.83
N ILE A 55 14.94 3.43 2.11
CA ILE A 55 15.27 3.83 0.75
C ILE A 55 15.71 5.30 0.78
N PRO A 56 16.78 5.69 0.06
CA PRO A 56 17.09 7.10 -0.10
C PRO A 56 15.96 7.85 -0.80
N SER A 57 15.56 9.00 -0.29
CA SER A 57 14.54 9.85 -0.90
C SER A 57 15.18 11.18 -1.34
N PRO A 58 14.84 11.72 -2.52
CA PRO A 58 13.98 11.10 -3.54
C PRO A 58 14.65 9.91 -4.23
N TYR A 59 13.87 8.90 -4.60
CA TYR A 59 14.33 7.76 -5.38
C TYR A 59 13.75 7.80 -6.79
N ILE A 60 14.57 8.14 -7.76
CA ILE A 60 14.17 8.20 -9.17
C ILE A 60 14.19 6.78 -9.73
N GLY A 61 13.08 6.09 -9.65
CA GLY A 61 12.90 4.72 -10.12
C GLY A 61 11.67 4.06 -9.55
N GLN A 62 11.54 2.78 -9.86
CA GLN A 62 10.43 1.92 -9.44
C GLN A 62 10.82 1.09 -8.23
N ILE A 63 9.87 0.91 -7.32
CA ILE A 63 9.99 0.06 -6.14
C ILE A 63 8.92 -1.01 -6.25
N GLU A 64 9.31 -2.26 -6.20
CA GLU A 64 8.39 -3.40 -6.14
C GLU A 64 8.53 -4.10 -4.79
N CYS A 65 7.41 -4.37 -4.16
CA CYS A 65 7.34 -5.03 -2.87
C CYS A 65 6.26 -6.12 -2.91
N ALA A 66 6.67 -7.38 -2.78
CA ALA A 66 5.76 -8.51 -2.65
C ALA A 66 5.80 -9.04 -1.21
N VAL A 67 4.71 -8.85 -0.45
CA VAL A 67 4.68 -9.22 0.97
C VAL A 67 3.32 -9.76 1.41
N ASN A 68 3.37 -10.73 2.33
CA ASN A 68 2.20 -11.25 3.04
C ASN A 68 2.34 -10.88 4.53
N THR A 69 1.67 -9.80 4.91
CA THR A 69 1.76 -9.23 6.26
C THR A 69 0.40 -8.67 6.67
N GLU A 70 0.22 -8.36 7.93
CA GLU A 70 -1.00 -7.75 8.45
C GLU A 70 -1.08 -6.27 8.10
N THR A 71 0.05 -5.58 8.12
CA THR A 71 0.16 -4.15 7.87
C THR A 71 1.34 -3.84 6.94
N VAL A 72 1.17 -2.89 6.05
CA VAL A 72 2.23 -2.26 5.26
C VAL A 72 2.21 -0.76 5.54
N GLU A 73 3.35 -0.20 5.90
CA GLU A 73 3.51 1.22 6.15
C GLU A 73 4.65 1.78 5.30
N ILE A 74 4.38 2.87 4.59
CA ILE A 74 5.36 3.59 3.78
C ILE A 74 5.35 5.05 4.22
N HIS A 75 6.54 5.57 4.57
CA HIS A 75 6.68 6.91 5.10
C HIS A 75 7.75 7.72 4.35
N SER A 76 7.43 8.99 4.09
CA SER A 76 8.36 10.02 3.61
C SER A 76 9.17 9.58 2.39
N LEU A 77 8.49 9.15 1.35
CA LEU A 77 9.10 8.66 0.12
C LEU A 77 8.62 9.41 -1.10
N GLU A 78 9.56 9.98 -1.86
CA GLU A 78 9.36 10.53 -3.19
C GLU A 78 10.02 9.60 -4.20
N CYS A 79 9.24 9.02 -5.13
CA CYS A 79 9.72 8.09 -6.15
C CYS A 79 8.86 8.18 -7.42
N ASP A 80 9.30 7.53 -8.51
CA ASP A 80 8.51 7.48 -9.73
C ASP A 80 7.26 6.59 -9.53
N SER A 81 7.44 5.39 -8.99
CA SER A 81 6.34 4.48 -8.67
C SER A 81 6.70 3.46 -7.60
N ILE A 82 5.67 3.01 -6.89
CA ILE A 82 5.70 1.87 -5.95
C ILE A 82 4.64 0.88 -6.39
N GLU A 83 5.01 -0.38 -6.56
CA GLU A 83 4.10 -1.49 -6.78
C GLU A 83 4.11 -2.41 -5.54
N LEU A 84 2.93 -2.62 -4.97
CA LEU A 84 2.71 -3.44 -3.79
C LEU A 84 1.88 -4.67 -4.15
N ASP A 85 2.50 -5.83 -4.28
CA ASP A 85 1.82 -7.12 -4.34
C ASP A 85 1.63 -7.66 -2.92
N VAL A 86 0.45 -7.40 -2.34
CA VAL A 86 0.26 -7.61 -0.92
C VAL A 86 -0.93 -8.52 -0.60
N LYS A 87 -0.83 -9.20 0.55
CA LYS A 87 -1.95 -9.84 1.24
C LYS A 87 -2.04 -9.23 2.62
N THR A 88 -2.63 -8.07 2.69
CA THR A 88 -2.74 -7.26 3.90
C THR A 88 -4.14 -6.69 4.05
N SER A 89 -4.53 -6.35 5.25
CA SER A 89 -5.77 -5.63 5.53
C SER A 89 -5.56 -4.13 5.76
N HIS A 90 -4.33 -3.69 5.99
CA HIS A 90 -4.03 -2.30 6.29
C HIS A 90 -2.80 -1.81 5.52
N VAL A 91 -2.93 -0.68 4.84
CA VAL A 91 -1.83 0.04 4.18
C VAL A 91 -1.83 1.48 4.66
N THR A 92 -0.68 1.97 5.10
CA THR A 92 -0.48 3.38 5.45
C THR A 92 0.50 4.01 4.47
N LEU A 93 0.06 5.11 3.85
CA LEU A 93 0.84 5.94 2.94
C LEU A 93 0.98 7.32 3.58
N ASP A 94 2.13 7.58 4.20
CA ASP A 94 2.40 8.81 4.93
C ASP A 94 3.48 9.63 4.25
N ASP A 95 3.10 10.81 3.75
CA ASP A 95 4.00 11.73 3.03
C ASP A 95 4.65 11.06 1.81
N ILE A 96 3.81 10.50 0.93
CA ILE A 96 4.24 9.83 -0.30
C ILE A 96 3.95 10.71 -1.51
N SER A 97 4.90 10.75 -2.44
CA SER A 97 4.76 11.42 -3.74
C SER A 97 5.16 10.48 -4.87
N GLY A 98 4.29 10.38 -5.89
CA GLY A 98 4.43 9.50 -7.04
C GLY A 98 3.21 8.61 -7.24
N THR A 99 3.35 7.56 -8.07
CA THR A 99 2.30 6.57 -8.29
C THR A 99 2.44 5.40 -7.31
N VAL A 100 1.37 5.03 -6.65
CA VAL A 100 1.31 3.84 -5.78
C VAL A 100 0.28 2.87 -6.34
N GLU A 101 0.72 1.72 -6.82
CA GLU A 101 -0.13 0.63 -7.26
C GLU A 101 -0.22 -0.44 -6.17
N ILE A 102 -1.44 -0.82 -5.80
CA ILE A 102 -1.70 -1.83 -4.75
C ILE A 102 -2.47 -2.99 -5.35
N ASN A 103 -1.82 -4.13 -5.46
CA ASN A 103 -2.41 -5.39 -5.92
C ASN A 103 -2.82 -6.23 -4.70
N CYS A 104 -4.11 -6.21 -4.32
CA CYS A 104 -4.61 -6.91 -3.15
C CYS A 104 -6.03 -7.43 -3.37
N ASN A 105 -6.24 -8.74 -3.18
CA ASN A 105 -7.56 -9.38 -3.30
C ASN A 105 -8.20 -9.67 -1.92
N LEU A 106 -7.91 -8.85 -0.92
CA LEU A 106 -8.55 -8.85 0.38
C LEU A 106 -9.24 -7.51 0.61
N ASP A 107 -10.27 -7.52 1.46
CA ASP A 107 -10.82 -6.28 1.97
C ASP A 107 -9.72 -5.53 2.72
N MET A 108 -9.54 -4.26 2.38
CA MET A 108 -8.36 -3.51 2.80
C MET A 108 -8.75 -2.08 3.20
N GLU A 109 -8.05 -1.56 4.19
CA GLU A 109 -8.09 -0.16 4.56
C GLU A 109 -6.77 0.51 4.20
N VAL A 110 -6.85 1.62 3.46
CA VAL A 110 -5.70 2.43 3.05
C VAL A 110 -5.81 3.79 3.74
N LEU A 111 -4.78 4.16 4.50
CA LEU A 111 -4.67 5.46 5.15
C LEU A 111 -3.67 6.33 4.41
N CYS A 112 -4.12 7.44 3.82
CA CYS A 112 -3.26 8.42 3.19
C CYS A 112 -3.21 9.69 4.04
N SER A 113 -2.04 10.06 4.56
CA SER A 113 -1.85 11.34 5.25
C SER A 113 -1.76 12.53 4.29
N SER A 114 -1.35 12.25 3.05
CA SER A 114 -1.34 13.18 1.92
C SER A 114 -1.64 12.40 0.64
N LEU A 115 -2.16 13.10 -0.36
CA LEU A 115 -2.33 12.55 -1.71
C LEU A 115 -1.62 13.47 -2.68
N ASN A 116 -0.42 13.05 -3.15
CA ASN A 116 0.42 13.79 -4.10
C ASN A 116 0.81 12.88 -5.26
N GLY A 117 -0.15 12.59 -6.13
CA GLY A 117 0.00 11.69 -7.28
C GLY A 117 -1.16 10.71 -7.39
N GLU A 118 -0.86 9.48 -7.72
CA GLU A 118 -1.86 8.45 -8.07
C GLU A 118 -1.83 7.28 -7.08
N VAL A 119 -3.02 6.83 -6.69
CA VAL A 119 -3.21 5.57 -5.94
C VAL A 119 -4.13 4.67 -6.75
N ASP A 120 -3.55 3.60 -7.30
CA ASP A 120 -4.26 2.57 -8.06
C ASP A 120 -4.49 1.35 -7.18
N ILE A 121 -5.74 0.91 -7.07
CA ILE A 121 -6.11 -0.29 -6.32
C ILE A 121 -6.60 -1.33 -7.31
N ASN A 122 -5.84 -2.41 -7.44
CA ASN A 122 -6.17 -3.57 -8.27
C ASN A 122 -6.71 -4.70 -7.38
N GLN A 123 -7.98 -5.10 -7.59
CA GLN A 123 -8.59 -6.12 -6.73
C GLN A 123 -9.68 -6.93 -7.44
N ILE A 124 -9.91 -8.14 -6.93
CA ILE A 124 -10.97 -9.04 -7.41
C ILE A 124 -11.83 -9.48 -6.25
N SER A 125 -13.14 -9.19 -6.35
CA SER A 125 -14.17 -9.59 -5.38
C SER A 125 -13.85 -9.15 -3.94
N ALA A 126 -13.37 -7.92 -3.80
CA ALA A 126 -13.01 -7.31 -2.52
C ALA A 126 -13.59 -5.91 -2.38
N THR A 127 -13.73 -5.46 -1.14
CA THR A 127 -14.16 -4.10 -0.79
C THR A 127 -13.04 -3.43 -0.04
N SER A 128 -12.55 -2.31 -0.57
CA SER A 128 -11.51 -1.52 0.08
C SER A 128 -12.05 -0.17 0.51
N ARG A 129 -11.40 0.42 1.49
CA ARG A 129 -11.66 1.78 1.96
C ARG A 129 -10.37 2.58 1.88
N ILE A 130 -10.44 3.81 1.39
CA ILE A 130 -9.31 4.72 1.38
C ILE A 130 -9.65 6.01 2.14
N HIS A 131 -8.87 6.31 3.16
CA HIS A 131 -8.93 7.58 3.88
C HIS A 131 -8.00 8.59 3.19
N ILE A 132 -8.52 9.77 2.91
CA ILE A 132 -7.76 10.91 2.41
C ILE A 132 -7.99 12.13 3.29
N PRO A 133 -7.06 13.10 3.34
CA PRO A 133 -7.23 14.32 4.11
C PRO A 133 -8.48 15.11 3.69
N GLU A 134 -9.09 15.81 4.64
CA GLU A 134 -10.17 16.75 4.32
C GLU A 134 -9.71 17.79 3.30
N ASN A 135 -10.63 18.16 2.40
CA ASN A 135 -10.38 19.13 1.33
C ASN A 135 -9.35 18.71 0.26
N THR A 136 -8.97 17.44 0.23
CA THR A 136 -8.17 16.91 -0.89
C THR A 136 -8.99 16.97 -2.17
N VAL A 137 -8.42 17.58 -3.19
CA VAL A 137 -8.97 17.60 -4.54
C VAL A 137 -8.42 16.41 -5.29
N PHE A 138 -9.28 15.59 -5.87
CA PHE A 138 -8.89 14.34 -6.54
C PHE A 138 -9.79 14.01 -7.72
N THR A 139 -9.30 13.18 -8.62
CA THR A 139 -10.06 12.51 -9.67
C THR A 139 -10.26 11.05 -9.28
N ALA A 140 -11.50 10.56 -9.33
CA ALA A 140 -11.80 9.15 -9.10
C ALA A 140 -12.08 8.44 -10.43
N VAL A 141 -11.44 7.30 -10.65
CA VAL A 141 -11.54 6.52 -11.88
C VAL A 141 -11.88 5.07 -11.56
N THR A 142 -12.86 4.50 -12.27
CA THR A 142 -13.15 3.06 -12.20
C THR A 142 -12.84 2.39 -13.53
N LYS A 143 -12.16 1.25 -13.45
CA LYS A 143 -11.88 0.36 -14.58
C LYS A 143 -12.30 -1.06 -14.24
N GLY A 144 -12.67 -1.85 -15.26
CA GLY A 144 -13.02 -3.25 -15.09
C GLY A 144 -14.53 -3.53 -15.11
N ILE A 145 -14.96 -4.66 -14.55
CA ILE A 145 -16.33 -5.15 -14.65
C ILE A 145 -16.97 -5.27 -13.27
N GLY A 146 -18.09 -4.55 -13.07
CA GLY A 146 -18.81 -4.56 -11.79
C GLY A 146 -18.02 -3.88 -10.66
N THR A 147 -17.22 -2.88 -11.00
CA THR A 147 -16.50 -2.02 -10.06
C THR A 147 -17.33 -0.79 -9.76
N SER A 148 -17.25 -0.30 -8.52
CA SER A 148 -17.87 0.96 -8.11
C SER A 148 -16.99 1.70 -7.13
N ILE A 149 -17.01 3.05 -7.22
CA ILE A 149 -16.44 3.93 -6.21
C ILE A 149 -17.57 4.72 -5.58
N SER A 150 -17.55 4.82 -4.26
CA SER A 150 -18.41 5.71 -3.50
C SER A 150 -17.60 6.61 -2.59
N TYR A 151 -18.20 7.71 -2.17
CA TYR A 151 -17.59 8.70 -1.28
C TYR A 151 -18.36 8.77 0.03
N GLU A 152 -17.67 8.74 1.15
CA GLU A 152 -18.26 8.92 2.48
C GLU A 152 -17.69 10.16 3.14
N LYS A 153 -18.61 11.06 3.56
CA LYS A 153 -18.28 12.22 4.37
C LYS A 153 -19.24 12.29 5.55
N ASP A 154 -18.71 12.50 6.76
CA ASP A 154 -19.50 12.60 7.99
C ASP A 154 -20.46 11.41 8.20
N GLY A 155 -20.06 10.22 7.74
CA GLY A 155 -20.85 9.00 7.84
C GLY A 155 -21.99 8.86 6.84
N GLN A 156 -22.06 9.72 5.84
CA GLN A 156 -23.00 9.63 4.73
C GLN A 156 -22.26 9.19 3.47
N GLN A 157 -22.58 8.00 3.00
CA GLN A 157 -22.02 7.44 1.77
C GLN A 157 -22.89 7.78 0.57
N THR A 158 -22.28 8.14 -0.55
CA THR A 158 -22.92 8.43 -1.82
C THR A 158 -22.08 7.92 -2.99
N ASP A 159 -22.76 7.48 -4.06
CA ASP A 159 -22.14 7.18 -5.36
C ASP A 159 -22.09 8.41 -6.29
N ARG A 160 -22.66 9.53 -5.84
CA ARG A 160 -22.70 10.80 -6.55
C ARG A 160 -21.90 11.83 -5.79
N PHE A 161 -20.68 12.06 -6.24
CA PHE A 161 -19.77 13.05 -5.69
C PHE A 161 -19.02 13.74 -6.83
N ASP A 162 -18.68 14.99 -6.58
CA ASP A 162 -17.93 15.78 -7.55
C ASP A 162 -16.45 15.36 -7.50
N THR A 163 -15.93 14.97 -8.66
CA THR A 163 -14.49 14.84 -8.88
C THR A 163 -14.05 15.97 -9.79
N SER A 164 -12.88 16.52 -9.54
CA SER A 164 -12.30 17.57 -10.38
C SER A 164 -11.15 17.00 -11.20
N ASP A 165 -10.86 17.62 -12.34
CA ASP A 165 -9.61 17.37 -13.03
C ASP A 165 -8.45 17.74 -12.11
N SER A 166 -7.82 16.74 -11.52
CA SER A 166 -6.74 16.88 -10.56
C SER A 166 -5.60 15.94 -10.95
N GLU A 167 -4.39 16.35 -10.63
CA GLU A 167 -3.21 15.47 -10.75
C GLU A 167 -3.21 14.38 -9.68
N ASN A 168 -4.03 14.53 -8.63
CA ASN A 168 -4.25 13.48 -7.65
C ASN A 168 -5.33 12.54 -8.16
N ILE A 169 -5.00 11.29 -8.34
CA ILE A 169 -5.89 10.27 -8.91
C ILE A 169 -6.08 9.15 -7.90
N ILE A 170 -7.31 8.69 -7.75
CA ILE A 170 -7.66 7.45 -7.04
C ILE A 170 -8.36 6.56 -8.05
N GLU A 171 -7.72 5.45 -8.39
CA GLU A 171 -8.24 4.50 -9.36
C GLU A 171 -8.61 3.17 -8.69
N LEU A 172 -9.75 2.62 -9.06
CA LEU A 172 -10.12 1.24 -8.77
C LEU A 172 -10.18 0.46 -10.07
N ASN A 173 -9.35 -0.56 -10.19
CA ASN A 173 -9.33 -1.47 -11.32
C ASN A 173 -9.60 -2.90 -10.84
N GLY A 174 -10.58 -3.58 -11.44
CA GLY A 174 -10.88 -4.92 -10.96
C GLY A 174 -12.14 -5.58 -11.50
N ILE A 175 -12.57 -6.61 -10.78
CA ILE A 175 -13.77 -7.38 -11.09
C ILE A 175 -14.60 -7.54 -9.83
N LYS A 176 -15.87 -7.08 -9.85
CA LYS A 176 -16.83 -7.18 -8.74
C LYS A 176 -16.25 -6.61 -7.44
N SER A 177 -15.72 -5.41 -7.53
CA SER A 177 -14.97 -4.77 -6.43
C SER A 177 -15.55 -3.41 -6.12
N GLU A 178 -15.42 -3.00 -4.87
CA GLU A 178 -15.90 -1.72 -4.38
C GLU A 178 -14.78 -0.95 -3.69
N LEU A 179 -14.75 0.36 -3.85
CA LEU A 179 -13.89 1.27 -3.14
C LEU A 179 -14.72 2.37 -2.49
N VAL A 180 -14.54 2.55 -1.19
CA VAL A 180 -15.12 3.68 -0.47
C VAL A 180 -14.02 4.68 -0.16
N ILE A 181 -14.10 5.87 -0.77
CA ILE A 181 -13.22 7.00 -0.45
C ILE A 181 -13.88 7.74 0.70
N TYR A 182 -13.16 8.01 1.78
CA TYR A 182 -13.72 8.75 2.90
C TYR A 182 -12.77 9.81 3.45
N THR A 183 -13.35 10.86 4.01
CA THR A 183 -12.66 11.96 4.68
C THR A 183 -13.24 12.17 6.07
N GLY A 184 -12.45 12.73 6.98
CA GLY A 184 -12.87 13.00 8.35
C GLY A 184 -12.15 12.13 9.37
N LYS A 185 -12.59 12.19 10.63
CA LYS A 185 -11.98 11.41 11.71
C LYS A 185 -12.35 9.94 11.58
N GLU A 186 -11.37 9.07 11.79
CA GLU A 186 -11.62 7.65 11.95
C GLU A 186 -12.75 7.41 12.97
N ARG A 187 -13.65 6.51 12.61
CA ARG A 187 -14.59 5.97 13.59
C ARG A 187 -13.81 4.96 14.45
N GLY A 188 -13.37 5.42 15.62
CA GLY A 188 -12.80 4.57 16.65
C GLY A 188 -13.78 3.55 17.21
#